data_b30ada4e1ef1fc10e14aee6a0fac77ae
#
_entry.id   b30ada4e1ef1fc10e14aee6a0fac77ae
#
_cell.length_a   1.000
_cell.length_b   1.000
_cell.length_c   1.000
_cell.angle_alpha   90.00
_cell.angle_beta   90.00
_cell.angle_gamma   90.00
#
_symmetry.space_group_name_H-M   'P 1'
#
loop_
_entity.id
_entity.type
_entity.pdbx_description
1 polymer ?
#
loop_
_entity_poly.entity_id
_entity_poly.type
_entity_poly.pdbx_seq_one_letter_code
_entity_poly.pdbx_strand_id
1 'polypeptide(L)'
;MMVQNKAPVEIERKWMVNGWPEGLPVKLAFEQKMRQGYVSVRPTVRIREEETTWTNCTSKPLEAEYILCFKSKGKLARKEVELPIPAGKFGELEDLIGAPLIEKVRRTYELADGLRLEVNHVDGGLPSEFWYAEVEFASVEAAKAFEPAAVGLGDYLVDDVTNQPGQSMGDYWESTRLHSLDK
;
A
#
# COMPACT_ATOMS: atom_id res chain seq x y z
N MET A 1 22.85 -2.16 -28.67
CA MET A 1 22.35 -3.13 -27.69
C MET A 1 21.29 -2.44 -26.87
N MET A 2 19.99 -2.64 -27.18
CA MET A 2 18.91 -2.01 -26.41
C MET A 2 18.82 -2.70 -25.05
N VAL A 3 19.14 -1.98 -23.97
CA VAL A 3 18.82 -2.43 -22.62
C VAL A 3 17.30 -2.43 -22.53
N GLN A 4 16.67 -3.61 -22.57
CA GLN A 4 15.26 -3.74 -22.23
C GLN A 4 15.14 -3.44 -20.73
N ASN A 5 14.83 -2.20 -20.40
CA ASN A 5 14.41 -1.81 -19.05
C ASN A 5 13.03 -2.43 -18.83
N LYS A 6 12.96 -3.67 -18.31
CA LYS A 6 11.70 -4.25 -17.87
C LYS A 6 11.22 -3.43 -16.68
N ALA A 7 9.96 -3.01 -16.71
CA ALA A 7 9.34 -2.41 -15.55
C ALA A 7 9.54 -3.32 -14.33
N PRO A 8 9.85 -2.77 -13.16
CA PRO A 8 10.02 -3.55 -11.94
C PRO A 8 8.75 -4.36 -11.67
N VAL A 9 8.93 -5.55 -11.13
CA VAL A 9 7.85 -6.46 -10.75
C VAL A 9 7.72 -6.37 -9.24
N GLU A 10 6.58 -5.89 -8.77
CA GLU A 10 6.17 -5.93 -7.37
C GLU A 10 5.63 -7.33 -7.08
N ILE A 11 6.15 -7.98 -6.03
CA ILE A 11 5.72 -9.30 -5.58
C ILE A 11 5.38 -9.18 -4.11
N GLU A 12 4.09 -9.22 -3.77
CA GLU A 12 3.60 -8.98 -2.43
C GLU A 12 2.58 -10.05 -1.99
N ARG A 13 2.55 -10.34 -0.69
CA ARG A 13 1.43 -11.04 -0.06
C ARG A 13 0.69 -10.06 0.84
N LYS A 14 -0.62 -10.29 0.96
CA LYS A 14 -1.55 -9.42 1.69
C LYS A 14 -2.40 -10.22 2.67
N TRP A 15 -2.57 -9.66 3.87
CA TRP A 15 -3.43 -10.21 4.92
C TRP A 15 -4.39 -9.15 5.44
N MET A 16 -5.59 -9.56 5.79
CA MET A 16 -6.46 -8.72 6.63
C MET A 16 -6.01 -8.87 8.08
N VAL A 17 -5.94 -7.74 8.79
CA VAL A 17 -5.48 -7.71 10.19
C VAL A 17 -6.37 -6.79 11.04
N ASN A 18 -6.21 -6.85 12.36
CA ASN A 18 -6.96 -6.02 13.31
C ASN A 18 -5.99 -5.15 14.12
N GLY A 19 -5.67 -3.96 13.62
CA GLY A 19 -4.80 -3.02 14.30
C GLY A 19 -3.29 -3.23 14.10
N TRP A 20 -2.49 -2.51 14.86
CA TRP A 20 -1.03 -2.58 14.81
C TRP A 20 -0.51 -3.84 15.49
N PRO A 21 0.67 -4.37 15.09
CA PRO A 21 1.27 -5.58 15.68
C PRO A 21 1.93 -5.29 17.05
N GLU A 22 1.16 -4.80 18.00
CA GLU A 22 1.64 -4.43 19.33
C GLU A 22 2.06 -5.67 20.13
N GLY A 23 3.22 -5.59 20.79
CA GLY A 23 3.76 -6.69 21.59
C GLY A 23 4.37 -7.85 20.77
N LEU A 24 4.36 -7.76 19.44
CA LEU A 24 4.99 -8.73 18.55
C LEU A 24 6.48 -8.41 18.31
N PRO A 25 7.29 -9.40 17.88
CA PRO A 25 8.74 -9.23 17.71
C PRO A 25 9.09 -8.46 16.43
N VAL A 26 8.53 -7.29 16.26
CA VAL A 26 8.74 -6.39 15.11
C VAL A 26 9.18 -5.01 15.59
N LYS A 27 9.99 -4.33 14.80
CA LYS A 27 10.52 -3.01 15.14
C LYS A 27 9.99 -1.97 14.16
N LEU A 28 9.26 -0.99 14.67
CA LEU A 28 8.78 0.13 13.85
C LEU A 28 9.98 0.90 13.27
N ALA A 29 10.04 0.99 11.96
CA ALA A 29 11.05 1.75 11.22
C ALA A 29 10.56 3.18 10.95
N PHE A 30 9.36 3.33 10.37
CA PHE A 30 8.76 4.62 10.06
C PHE A 30 7.24 4.53 9.90
N GLU A 31 6.59 5.69 9.97
CA GLU A 31 5.18 5.87 9.70
C GLU A 31 4.99 6.81 8.52
N GLN A 32 4.02 6.53 7.69
CA GLN A 32 3.60 7.37 6.56
C GLN A 32 2.12 7.71 6.67
N LYS A 33 1.81 9.00 6.50
CA LYS A 33 0.45 9.45 6.25
C LYS A 33 0.27 9.59 4.74
N MET A 34 -0.79 9.04 4.22
CA MET A 34 -1.03 8.98 2.78
C MET A 34 -2.43 9.43 2.43
N ARG A 35 -2.56 10.09 1.27
CA ARG A 35 -3.82 10.28 0.57
C ARG A 35 -3.70 9.70 -0.83
N GLN A 36 -4.64 8.89 -1.27
CA GLN A 36 -4.58 8.29 -2.61
C GLN A 36 -5.93 8.26 -3.30
N GLY A 37 -5.90 8.39 -4.63
CA GLY A 37 -7.07 8.29 -5.49
C GLY A 37 -6.73 7.66 -6.83
N TYR A 38 -7.76 7.33 -7.59
CA TYR A 38 -7.60 6.62 -8.85
C TYR A 38 -8.15 7.45 -10.01
N VAL A 39 -7.29 7.80 -10.96
CA VAL A 39 -7.68 8.34 -12.27
C VAL A 39 -8.37 7.24 -13.08
N SER A 40 -7.91 6.01 -12.94
CA SER A 40 -8.51 4.81 -13.53
C SER A 40 -8.20 3.60 -12.65
N VAL A 41 -9.16 2.70 -12.52
CA VAL A 41 -8.94 1.42 -11.82
C VAL A 41 -8.50 0.33 -12.80
N ARG A 42 -8.95 0.38 -14.06
CA ARG A 42 -8.63 -0.62 -15.10
C ARG A 42 -8.34 0.05 -16.44
N PRO A 43 -7.06 0.20 -16.84
CA PRO A 43 -5.81 -0.11 -16.10
C PRO A 43 -5.67 0.75 -14.85
N THR A 44 -4.94 0.25 -13.85
CA THR A 44 -4.72 1.02 -12.63
C THR A 44 -3.81 2.20 -12.88
N VAL A 45 -4.35 3.41 -12.66
CA VAL A 45 -3.62 4.68 -12.64
C VAL A 45 -3.99 5.39 -11.34
N ARG A 46 -3.05 5.48 -10.41
CA ARG A 46 -3.23 5.99 -9.04
C ARG A 46 -2.36 7.20 -8.80
N ILE A 47 -2.91 8.21 -8.13
CA ILE A 47 -2.12 9.27 -7.50
C ILE A 47 -2.00 8.99 -6.00
N ARG A 48 -0.87 9.37 -5.43
CA ARG A 48 -0.60 9.23 -3.99
C ARG A 48 0.25 10.40 -3.51
N GLU A 49 -0.18 11.00 -2.42
CA GLU A 49 0.60 11.89 -1.57
C GLU A 49 1.04 11.10 -0.35
N GLU A 50 2.28 11.24 0.07
CA GLU A 50 2.80 10.60 1.27
C GLU A 50 3.75 11.49 2.05
N GLU A 51 3.55 11.54 3.37
CA GLU A 51 4.42 12.20 4.34
C GLU A 51 5.04 11.12 5.22
N THR A 52 6.37 11.07 5.28
CA THR A 52 7.11 10.07 6.05
C THR A 52 7.66 10.65 7.33
N THR A 53 7.43 9.95 8.45
CA THR A 53 8.03 10.24 9.76
C THR A 53 8.88 9.08 10.22
N TRP A 54 10.19 9.29 10.37
CA TRP A 54 11.11 8.26 10.85
C TRP A 54 11.14 8.21 12.37
N THR A 55 11.05 7.01 12.96
CA THR A 55 11.03 6.82 14.42
C THR A 55 12.34 7.18 15.11
N ASN A 56 13.46 7.12 14.39
CA ASN A 56 14.80 7.40 14.92
C ASN A 56 15.26 8.85 14.68
N CYS A 57 14.42 9.70 14.13
CA CYS A 57 14.73 11.09 13.86
C CYS A 57 13.87 12.03 14.73
N THR A 58 14.50 12.94 15.45
CA THR A 58 13.86 14.08 16.13
C THR A 58 13.49 15.21 15.16
N SER A 59 13.74 15.03 13.87
CA SER A 59 13.50 15.98 12.81
C SER A 59 12.03 15.96 12.36
N LYS A 60 11.59 17.10 11.83
CA LYS A 60 10.27 17.29 11.20
C LYS A 60 9.95 16.15 10.22
N PRO A 61 8.64 15.86 9.99
CA PRO A 61 8.23 15.04 8.86
C PRO A 61 8.96 15.49 7.59
N LEU A 62 9.34 14.53 6.74
CA LEU A 62 9.86 14.86 5.43
C LEU A 62 8.80 15.64 4.63
N GLU A 63 9.24 16.43 3.67
CA GLU A 63 8.30 17.07 2.73
C GLU A 63 7.46 16.00 2.05
N ALA A 64 6.19 16.32 1.79
CA ALA A 64 5.28 15.41 1.12
C ALA A 64 5.82 15.03 -0.27
N GLU A 65 5.76 13.74 -0.59
CA GLU A 65 6.07 13.21 -1.91
C GLU A 65 4.78 12.93 -2.66
N TYR A 66 4.78 13.21 -3.96
CA TYR A 66 3.62 13.02 -4.84
C TYR A 66 3.98 12.05 -5.96
N ILE A 67 3.21 11.00 -6.08
CA ILE A 67 3.53 9.86 -6.95
C ILE A 67 2.35 9.55 -7.86
N LEU A 68 2.63 9.41 -9.16
CA LEU A 68 1.74 8.83 -10.16
C LEU A 68 2.19 7.40 -10.44
N CYS A 69 1.30 6.44 -10.21
CA CYS A 69 1.59 5.02 -10.26
C CYS A 69 0.72 4.29 -11.28
N PHE A 70 1.35 3.45 -12.09
CA PHE A 70 0.70 2.56 -13.06
C PHE A 70 0.96 1.11 -12.66
N LYS A 71 -0.11 0.30 -12.53
CA LYS A 71 0.00 -1.12 -12.20
C LYS A 71 -0.64 -1.99 -13.27
N SER A 72 0.04 -3.06 -13.67
CA SER A 72 -0.55 -4.07 -14.54
C SER A 72 -1.53 -4.96 -13.77
N LYS A 73 -2.26 -5.81 -14.51
CA LYS A 73 -3.04 -6.90 -13.91
C LYS A 73 -2.10 -7.89 -13.20
N GLY A 74 -2.54 -8.43 -12.08
CA GLY A 74 -1.81 -9.40 -11.25
C GLY A 74 -2.29 -9.30 -9.80
N LYS A 75 -2.07 -10.36 -9.03
CA LYS A 75 -2.37 -10.41 -7.59
C LYS A 75 -1.08 -10.55 -6.79
N LEU A 76 -0.42 -11.72 -6.88
CA LEU A 76 0.85 -11.96 -6.21
C LEU A 76 2.01 -11.19 -6.87
N ALA A 77 2.01 -11.07 -8.20
CA ALA A 77 3.08 -10.39 -8.95
C ALA A 77 2.48 -9.51 -10.05
N ARG A 78 2.93 -8.26 -10.14
CA ARG A 78 2.47 -7.29 -11.16
C ARG A 78 3.57 -6.31 -11.53
N LYS A 79 3.55 -5.81 -12.74
CA LYS A 79 4.43 -4.73 -13.16
C LYS A 79 3.93 -3.43 -12.56
N GLU A 80 4.83 -2.66 -11.99
CA GLU A 80 4.56 -1.34 -11.44
C GLU A 80 5.54 -0.31 -12.02
N VAL A 81 5.02 0.88 -12.32
CA VAL A 81 5.81 2.04 -12.71
C VAL A 81 5.36 3.21 -11.85
N GLU A 82 6.25 3.75 -11.06
CA GLU A 82 6.02 4.95 -10.26
C GLU A 82 6.81 6.12 -10.82
N LEU A 83 6.16 7.28 -10.87
CA LEU A 83 6.73 8.54 -11.35
C LEU A 83 6.49 9.61 -10.29
N PRO A 84 7.54 10.26 -9.76
CA PRO A 84 7.35 11.44 -8.94
C PRO A 84 6.73 12.55 -9.80
N ILE A 85 5.75 13.25 -9.24
CA ILE A 85 5.08 14.37 -9.89
C ILE A 85 5.13 15.60 -8.99
N PRO A 86 5.10 16.83 -9.54
CA PRO A 86 5.02 18.03 -8.71
C PRO A 86 3.68 18.12 -7.97
N ALA A 87 3.67 18.74 -6.77
CA ALA A 87 2.46 18.99 -5.99
C ALA A 87 1.31 19.61 -6.79
N GLY A 88 1.63 20.60 -7.65
CA GLY A 88 0.62 21.23 -8.52
C GLY A 88 -0.04 20.24 -9.49
N LYS A 89 0.72 19.26 -10.02
CA LYS A 89 0.16 18.21 -10.88
C LYS A 89 -0.68 17.21 -10.10
N PHE A 90 -0.32 16.91 -8.86
CA PHE A 90 -1.14 16.12 -7.98
C PHE A 90 -2.50 16.79 -7.74
N GLY A 91 -2.53 18.10 -7.43
CA GLY A 91 -3.76 18.86 -7.24
C GLY A 91 -4.65 18.90 -8.50
N GLU A 92 -4.06 19.12 -9.68
CA GLU A 92 -4.83 19.06 -10.95
C GLU A 92 -5.48 17.68 -11.18
N LEU A 93 -4.79 16.60 -10.84
CA LEU A 93 -5.30 15.23 -10.95
C LEU A 93 -6.35 14.92 -9.87
N GLU A 94 -6.18 15.43 -8.65
CA GLU A 94 -7.17 15.32 -7.57
C GLU A 94 -8.47 16.02 -7.97
N ASP A 95 -8.38 17.23 -8.52
CA ASP A 95 -9.54 17.97 -9.03
C ASP A 95 -10.24 17.22 -10.18
N LEU A 96 -9.48 16.60 -11.09
CA LEU A 96 -10.00 15.79 -12.19
C LEU A 96 -10.72 14.54 -11.69
N ILE A 97 -10.23 13.89 -10.65
CA ILE A 97 -10.85 12.73 -10.01
C ILE A 97 -12.20 13.11 -9.41
N GLY A 98 -12.32 14.27 -8.77
CA GLY A 98 -13.56 14.82 -8.25
C GLY A 98 -14.23 14.01 -7.14
N ALA A 99 -13.52 13.06 -6.53
CA ALA A 99 -13.99 12.24 -5.41
C ALA A 99 -13.02 12.34 -4.22
N PRO A 100 -13.49 12.21 -2.97
CA PRO A 100 -12.62 12.27 -1.79
C PRO A 100 -11.53 11.19 -1.84
N LEU A 101 -10.27 11.57 -1.67
CA LEU A 101 -9.17 10.62 -1.62
C LEU A 101 -9.30 9.68 -0.41
N ILE A 102 -8.76 8.48 -0.54
CA ILE A 102 -8.63 7.52 0.56
C ILE A 102 -7.52 8.02 1.47
N GLU A 103 -7.82 8.21 2.74
CA GLU A 103 -6.82 8.49 3.77
C GLU A 103 -6.27 7.18 4.34
N LYS A 104 -4.97 7.13 4.55
CA LYS A 104 -4.30 5.94 5.03
C LYS A 104 -3.10 6.29 5.91
N VAL A 105 -2.96 5.60 7.03
CA VAL A 105 -1.73 5.57 7.82
C VAL A 105 -1.06 4.22 7.61
N ARG A 106 0.20 4.23 7.20
CA ARG A 106 1.03 3.04 7.03
C ARG A 106 2.14 3.06 8.08
N ARG A 107 2.33 1.94 8.75
CA ARG A 107 3.53 1.69 9.57
C ARG A 107 4.34 0.57 8.96
N THR A 108 5.62 0.84 8.75
CA THR A 108 6.57 -0.14 8.23
C THR A 108 7.43 -0.66 9.37
N TYR A 109 7.45 -1.98 9.52
CA TYR A 109 8.21 -2.68 10.56
C TYR A 109 9.29 -3.55 9.94
N GLU A 110 10.45 -3.61 10.61
CA GLU A 110 11.52 -4.53 10.28
C GLU A 110 11.22 -5.91 10.89
N LEU A 111 11.34 -6.97 10.09
CA LEU A 111 11.23 -8.36 10.50
C LEU A 111 12.59 -8.97 10.78
N ALA A 112 12.62 -10.07 11.53
CA ALA A 112 13.85 -10.76 11.93
C ALA A 112 14.66 -11.32 10.74
N ASP A 113 14.00 -11.64 9.64
CA ASP A 113 14.58 -12.15 8.39
C ASP A 113 15.04 -11.05 7.42
N GLY A 114 14.89 -9.77 7.81
CA GLY A 114 15.25 -8.62 7.00
C GLY A 114 14.17 -8.17 6.02
N LEU A 115 13.02 -8.84 5.98
CA LEU A 115 11.84 -8.37 5.25
C LEU A 115 11.19 -7.20 6.00
N ARG A 116 10.24 -6.56 5.35
CA ARG A 116 9.43 -5.48 5.93
C ARG A 116 7.96 -5.86 5.94
N LEU A 117 7.31 -5.61 7.07
CA LEU A 117 5.88 -5.70 7.23
C LEU A 117 5.30 -4.29 7.14
N GLU A 118 4.45 -4.05 6.17
CA GLU A 118 3.69 -2.81 6.02
C GLU A 118 2.27 -3.02 6.54
N VAL A 119 1.92 -2.37 7.63
CA VAL A 119 0.55 -2.40 8.16
C VAL A 119 -0.15 -1.10 7.82
N ASN A 120 -1.34 -1.20 7.28
CA ASN A 120 -2.12 -0.09 6.76
C ASN A 120 -3.45 0.03 7.50
N HIS A 121 -3.72 1.22 8.02
CA HIS A 121 -5.00 1.63 8.58
C HIS A 121 -5.67 2.57 7.58
N VAL A 122 -6.80 2.17 7.05
CA VAL A 122 -7.49 2.84 5.93
C VAL A 122 -8.77 3.50 6.43
N ASP A 123 -8.99 4.76 6.03
CA ASP A 123 -10.20 5.54 6.32
C ASP A 123 -10.60 5.52 7.81
N GLY A 124 -9.61 5.70 8.70
CA GLY A 124 -9.80 5.64 10.14
C GLY A 124 -10.93 6.53 10.65
N GLY A 125 -11.85 5.96 11.43
CA GLY A 125 -13.03 6.64 11.95
C GLY A 125 -14.22 6.70 11.00
N LEU A 126 -14.11 6.19 9.76
CA LEU A 126 -15.24 6.07 8.83
C LEU A 126 -15.90 4.67 8.95
N PRO A 127 -17.18 4.52 8.57
CA PRO A 127 -17.84 3.21 8.54
C PRO A 127 -17.16 2.17 7.63
N SER A 128 -16.35 2.62 6.68
CA SER A 128 -15.56 1.81 5.74
C SER A 128 -14.14 1.53 6.24
N GLU A 129 -13.81 1.90 7.47
CA GLU A 129 -12.50 1.67 8.09
C GLU A 129 -12.11 0.20 8.04
N PHE A 130 -10.85 -0.07 7.68
CA PHE A 130 -10.30 -1.42 7.73
C PHE A 130 -8.78 -1.41 7.83
N TRP A 131 -8.23 -2.60 8.11
CA TRP A 131 -6.80 -2.81 8.31
C TRP A 131 -6.29 -3.93 7.41
N TYR A 132 -5.12 -3.75 6.84
CA TYR A 132 -4.44 -4.81 6.11
C TYR A 132 -2.93 -4.69 6.27
N ALA A 133 -2.25 -5.82 6.09
CA ALA A 133 -0.81 -5.91 6.11
C ALA A 133 -0.29 -6.46 4.78
N GLU A 134 0.90 -6.01 4.38
CA GLU A 134 1.60 -6.46 3.18
C GLU A 134 3.05 -6.78 3.52
N VAL A 135 3.60 -7.78 2.85
CA VAL A 135 5.03 -8.08 2.82
C VAL A 135 5.43 -8.21 1.36
N GLU A 136 6.47 -7.48 0.96
CA GLU A 136 7.04 -7.53 -0.38
C GLU A 136 8.24 -8.50 -0.42
N PHE A 137 8.38 -9.22 -1.53
CA PHE A 137 9.36 -10.27 -1.73
C PHE A 137 10.19 -10.06 -2.99
N ALA A 138 11.44 -10.54 -2.95
CA ALA A 138 12.35 -10.50 -4.09
C ALA A 138 11.96 -11.48 -5.22
N SER A 139 11.18 -12.52 -4.92
CA SER A 139 10.72 -13.52 -5.89
C SER A 139 9.40 -14.17 -5.49
N VAL A 140 8.72 -14.76 -6.47
CA VAL A 140 7.50 -15.56 -6.24
C VAL A 140 7.77 -16.77 -5.35
N GLU A 141 8.93 -17.39 -5.49
CA GLU A 141 9.36 -18.52 -4.66
C GLU A 141 9.53 -18.09 -3.21
N ALA A 142 10.16 -16.94 -2.95
CA ALA A 142 10.30 -16.38 -1.61
C ALA A 142 8.92 -16.06 -1.00
N ALA A 143 8.01 -15.46 -1.77
CA ALA A 143 6.65 -15.18 -1.32
C ALA A 143 5.88 -16.45 -0.94
N LYS A 144 6.03 -17.52 -1.72
CA LYS A 144 5.38 -18.82 -1.43
C LYS A 144 5.99 -19.54 -0.24
N ALA A 145 7.29 -19.39 -0.03
CA ALA A 145 8.02 -20.02 1.08
C ALA A 145 7.90 -19.27 2.41
N PHE A 146 7.40 -18.03 2.39
CA PHE A 146 7.27 -17.23 3.60
C PHE A 146 6.23 -17.81 4.55
N GLU A 147 6.67 -18.11 5.77
CA GLU A 147 5.84 -18.63 6.85
C GLU A 147 5.77 -17.58 7.98
N PRO A 148 4.62 -16.92 8.20
CA PRO A 148 4.48 -15.88 9.23
C PRO A 148 4.91 -16.33 10.63
N ALA A 149 4.67 -17.59 10.97
CA ALA A 149 5.07 -18.14 12.28
C ALA A 149 6.59 -18.15 12.49
N ALA A 150 7.38 -18.29 11.42
CA ALA A 150 8.85 -18.29 11.52
C ALA A 150 9.43 -16.94 11.97
N VAL A 151 8.68 -15.86 11.76
CA VAL A 151 9.06 -14.49 12.18
C VAL A 151 8.19 -13.98 13.35
N GLY A 152 7.47 -14.89 14.02
CA GLY A 152 6.65 -14.58 15.21
C GLY A 152 5.34 -13.87 14.91
N LEU A 153 4.83 -13.97 13.67
CA LEU A 153 3.60 -13.31 13.20
C LEU A 153 2.46 -14.31 12.88
N GLY A 154 2.59 -15.59 13.29
CA GLY A 154 1.64 -16.64 12.94
C GLY A 154 0.21 -16.33 13.35
N ASP A 155 -0.01 -15.78 14.54
CA ASP A 155 -1.34 -15.43 15.04
C ASP A 155 -1.86 -14.06 14.51
N TYR A 156 -0.99 -13.26 13.92
CA TYR A 156 -1.33 -11.94 13.39
C TYR A 156 -1.66 -11.99 11.89
N LEU A 157 -0.89 -12.72 11.10
CA LEU A 157 -1.04 -12.86 9.66
C LEU A 157 -1.80 -14.15 9.29
N VAL A 158 -3.02 -14.33 9.83
CA VAL A 158 -3.82 -15.54 9.64
C VAL A 158 -4.72 -15.50 8.42
N ASP A 159 -5.23 -14.32 8.05
CA ASP A 159 -6.19 -14.13 6.95
C ASP A 159 -5.47 -13.67 5.67
N ASP A 160 -4.83 -14.62 4.97
CA ASP A 160 -4.17 -14.37 3.69
C ASP A 160 -5.20 -14.15 2.57
N VAL A 161 -5.26 -12.94 2.07
CA VAL A 161 -6.17 -12.52 0.99
C VAL A 161 -5.45 -12.26 -0.35
N THR A 162 -4.17 -12.61 -0.47
CA THR A 162 -3.32 -12.34 -1.64
C THR A 162 -3.99 -12.69 -2.97
N ASN A 163 -4.66 -13.85 -3.03
CA ASN A 163 -5.29 -14.34 -4.25
C ASN A 163 -6.82 -14.17 -4.27
N GLN A 164 -7.40 -13.55 -3.25
CA GLN A 164 -8.83 -13.32 -3.21
C GLN A 164 -9.25 -12.18 -4.15
N PRO A 165 -10.42 -12.26 -4.80
CA PRO A 165 -10.98 -11.16 -5.59
C PRO A 165 -11.49 -10.04 -4.67
N GLY A 166 -11.51 -8.80 -5.18
CA GLY A 166 -12.09 -7.67 -4.46
C GLY A 166 -11.23 -7.11 -3.32
N GLN A 167 -9.99 -7.59 -3.15
CA GLN A 167 -9.10 -7.18 -2.04
C GLN A 167 -8.11 -6.08 -2.43
N SER A 168 -8.21 -5.53 -3.63
CA SER A 168 -7.35 -4.42 -4.02
C SER A 168 -7.88 -3.08 -3.52
N MET A 169 -6.97 -2.12 -3.30
CA MET A 169 -7.35 -0.74 -2.99
C MET A 169 -8.13 -0.07 -4.14
N GLY A 170 -7.98 -0.55 -5.38
CA GLY A 170 -8.79 -0.13 -6.51
C GLY A 170 -10.24 -0.58 -6.40
N ASP A 171 -10.48 -1.84 -6.01
CA ASP A 171 -11.84 -2.36 -5.76
C ASP A 171 -12.49 -1.64 -4.58
N TYR A 172 -11.72 -1.35 -3.53
CA TYR A 172 -12.17 -0.54 -2.40
C TYR A 172 -12.57 0.88 -2.84
N TRP A 173 -11.76 1.53 -3.69
CA TRP A 173 -12.07 2.83 -4.28
C TRP A 173 -13.40 2.81 -5.03
N GLU A 174 -13.58 1.86 -5.94
CA GLU A 174 -14.82 1.72 -6.71
C GLU A 174 -16.04 1.59 -5.79
N SER A 175 -15.95 0.71 -4.79
CA SER A 175 -17.09 0.43 -3.90
C SER A 175 -17.45 1.60 -2.96
N THR A 176 -16.46 2.42 -2.56
CA THR A 176 -16.67 3.45 -1.53
C THR A 176 -16.74 4.87 -2.08
N ARG A 177 -16.13 5.15 -3.24
CA ARG A 177 -16.05 6.51 -3.80
C ARG A 177 -16.88 6.68 -5.08
N LEU A 178 -16.92 5.69 -5.96
CA LEU A 178 -17.62 5.83 -7.24
C LEU A 178 -19.10 5.48 -7.13
N HIS A 179 -19.49 4.45 -6.40
CA HIS A 179 -20.90 4.09 -6.23
C HIS A 179 -21.70 5.06 -5.34
N SER A 180 -21.03 5.97 -4.64
CA SER A 180 -21.70 7.03 -3.86
C SER A 180 -22.04 8.27 -4.69
N LEU A 181 -21.50 8.41 -5.90
CA LEU A 181 -21.76 9.55 -6.82
C LEU A 181 -22.98 9.32 -7.70
N ASP A 182 -23.51 8.08 -7.76
CA ASP A 182 -24.68 7.70 -8.57
C ASP A 182 -26.03 7.80 -7.82
N LYS A 183 -26.08 8.51 -6.67
CA LYS A 183 -27.30 8.68 -5.87
C LYS A 183 -27.74 10.13 -5.77
#